data_93ba43f04a1c31550db56d640c68f391
#
_entry.id   93ba43f04a1c31550db56d640c68f391
#
_cell.length_a   1.000
_cell.length_b   1.000
_cell.length_c   1.000
_cell.angle_alpha   90.00
_cell.angle_beta   90.00
_cell.angle_gamma   90.00
#
_symmetry.space_group_name_H-M   'P 1'
#
loop_
_entity.id
_entity.type
_entity.pdbx_description
1 polymer ?
#
loop_
_entity_poly.entity_id
_entity_poly.type
_entity_poly.pdbx_seq_one_letter_code
_entity_poly.pdbx_strand_id
1 'polypeptide(L)'
;MTTLKIDPHKSWIPLREKADEISNEKHKILLNEVANHMEAEIKGQLDPLMNTLTAEPVYHFWRVSDVNMILNGYEEVSSFYSNMFQNGGEQFEVVTKRIIVNDDGVITEGKVKQVYTKDNLKLMGVTTDTFSEIDNSNLWLSNTQLITVWPSDPDLKLVGEDIYFGENPMETLKPINEDEIPDYYKIN
;
A
#
# COMPACT_ATOMS: atom_id res chain seq x y z
N MET A 1 1.94 -26.66 -9.05
CA MET A 1 2.09 -25.21 -9.15
C MET A 1 2.13 -24.67 -7.75
N THR A 2 3.17 -23.94 -7.41
CA THR A 2 3.28 -23.28 -6.10
C THR A 2 2.24 -22.17 -6.03
N THR A 3 1.61 -21.99 -4.86
CA THR A 3 0.63 -20.91 -4.68
C THR A 3 1.35 -19.61 -4.35
N LEU A 4 1.13 -18.56 -5.14
CA LEU A 4 1.69 -17.23 -4.86
C LEU A 4 1.24 -16.73 -3.48
N LYS A 5 2.19 -16.17 -2.72
CA LYS A 5 1.96 -15.57 -1.39
C LYS A 5 1.68 -14.08 -1.48
N ILE A 6 2.09 -13.44 -2.57
CA ILE A 6 1.92 -12.02 -2.87
C ILE A 6 1.57 -11.86 -4.34
N ASP A 7 0.68 -10.93 -4.66
CA ASP A 7 0.32 -10.54 -6.02
C ASP A 7 -0.14 -9.07 -6.05
N PRO A 8 0.79 -8.10 -6.14
CA PRO A 8 0.48 -6.67 -6.13
C PRO A 8 -0.62 -6.26 -7.11
N HIS A 9 -0.68 -6.88 -8.30
CA HIS A 9 -1.67 -6.54 -9.31
C HIS A 9 -3.12 -6.93 -8.95
N LYS A 10 -3.35 -7.57 -7.82
CA LYS A 10 -4.70 -7.83 -7.28
C LYS A 10 -5.22 -6.73 -6.36
N SER A 11 -4.40 -5.79 -5.96
CA SER A 11 -4.73 -4.81 -4.91
C SER A 11 -5.95 -3.95 -5.22
N TRP A 12 -6.08 -3.45 -6.46
CA TRP A 12 -7.17 -2.56 -6.87
C TRP A 12 -8.42 -3.29 -7.38
N ILE A 13 -8.34 -4.60 -7.64
CA ILE A 13 -9.45 -5.39 -8.21
C ILE A 13 -10.71 -5.33 -7.34
N PRO A 14 -10.64 -5.54 -6.00
CA PRO A 14 -11.85 -5.52 -5.16
C PRO A 14 -12.58 -4.16 -5.16
N LEU A 15 -11.87 -3.05 -5.35
CA LEU A 15 -12.48 -1.72 -5.46
C LEU A 15 -13.26 -1.57 -6.76
N ARG A 16 -12.71 -2.06 -7.88
CA ARG A 16 -13.39 -2.03 -9.18
C ARG A 16 -14.61 -2.95 -9.19
N GLU A 17 -14.49 -4.16 -8.66
CA GLU A 17 -15.62 -5.09 -8.51
C GLU A 17 -16.73 -4.45 -7.66
N LYS A 18 -16.35 -3.80 -6.55
CA LYS A 18 -17.31 -3.10 -5.69
C LYS A 18 -17.98 -1.92 -6.40
N ALA A 19 -17.25 -1.17 -7.23
CA ALA A 19 -17.79 -0.08 -8.04
C ALA A 19 -18.84 -0.59 -9.05
N ASP A 20 -18.63 -1.77 -9.62
CA ASP A 20 -19.58 -2.38 -10.57
C ASP A 20 -20.88 -2.86 -9.91
N GLU A 21 -20.84 -3.21 -8.61
CA GLU A 21 -22.00 -3.71 -7.86
C GLU A 21 -22.94 -2.58 -7.37
N ILE A 22 -22.48 -1.35 -7.22
CA ILE A 22 -23.26 -0.28 -6.62
C ILE A 22 -23.94 0.62 -7.66
N SER A 23 -25.11 1.14 -7.30
CA SER A 23 -25.92 2.00 -8.18
C SER A 23 -25.69 3.50 -7.97
N ASN A 24 -25.05 3.90 -6.87
CA ASN A 24 -24.76 5.30 -6.58
C ASN A 24 -23.56 5.75 -7.41
N GLU A 25 -23.77 6.61 -8.40
CA GLU A 25 -22.73 7.07 -9.32
C GLU A 25 -21.58 7.81 -8.63
N LYS A 26 -21.87 8.60 -7.58
CA LYS A 26 -20.83 9.29 -6.80
C LYS A 26 -19.92 8.27 -6.11
N HIS A 27 -20.50 7.28 -5.45
CA HIS A 27 -19.73 6.23 -4.77
C HIS A 27 -18.94 5.37 -5.77
N LYS A 28 -19.50 5.11 -6.94
CA LYS A 28 -18.81 4.39 -8.03
C LYS A 28 -17.56 5.16 -8.49
N ILE A 29 -17.68 6.48 -8.68
CA ILE A 29 -16.56 7.34 -9.05
C ILE A 29 -15.47 7.30 -7.96
N LEU A 30 -15.83 7.47 -6.69
CA LEU A 30 -14.89 7.43 -5.57
C LEU A 30 -14.14 6.10 -5.47
N LEU A 31 -14.85 4.97 -5.60
CA LEU A 31 -14.21 3.64 -5.59
C LEU A 31 -13.22 3.47 -6.73
N ASN A 32 -13.56 3.96 -7.93
CA ASN A 32 -12.68 3.92 -9.07
C ASN A 32 -11.49 4.87 -8.91
N GLU A 33 -11.67 6.04 -8.27
CA GLU A 33 -10.56 6.97 -8.02
C GLU A 33 -9.54 6.36 -7.04
N VAL A 34 -10.01 5.71 -5.96
CA VAL A 34 -9.12 4.95 -5.05
C VAL A 34 -8.45 3.78 -5.79
N ALA A 35 -9.17 3.07 -6.66
CA ALA A 35 -8.59 2.00 -7.47
C ALA A 35 -7.52 2.53 -8.45
N ASN A 36 -7.75 3.68 -9.08
CA ASN A 36 -6.79 4.35 -9.96
C ASN A 36 -5.54 4.76 -9.20
N HIS A 37 -5.71 5.33 -8.00
CA HIS A 37 -4.62 5.72 -7.12
C HIS A 37 -3.74 4.51 -6.76
N MET A 38 -4.34 3.47 -6.20
CA MET A 38 -3.65 2.24 -5.79
C MET A 38 -2.96 1.54 -6.98
N GLU A 39 -3.61 1.51 -8.15
CA GLU A 39 -3.02 0.94 -9.37
C GLU A 39 -1.80 1.74 -9.83
N ALA A 40 -1.88 3.07 -9.84
CA ALA A 40 -0.79 3.95 -10.23
C ALA A 40 0.38 3.86 -9.25
N GLU A 41 0.11 3.79 -7.95
CA GLU A 41 1.10 3.62 -6.90
C GLU A 41 1.89 2.32 -7.09
N ILE A 42 1.20 1.17 -7.17
CA ILE A 42 1.83 -0.14 -7.31
C ILE A 42 2.58 -0.29 -8.64
N LYS A 43 2.18 0.45 -9.67
CA LYS A 43 2.89 0.48 -10.96
C LYS A 43 4.00 1.52 -11.02
N GLY A 44 4.26 2.28 -9.97
CA GLY A 44 5.28 3.32 -9.91
C GLY A 44 5.02 4.49 -10.89
N GLN A 45 3.76 4.85 -11.10
CA GLN A 45 3.33 5.87 -12.06
C GLN A 45 3.00 7.18 -11.36
N LEU A 46 3.99 8.06 -11.16
CA LEU A 46 3.83 9.27 -10.35
C LEU A 46 2.73 10.20 -10.88
N ASP A 47 2.77 10.58 -12.16
CA ASP A 47 1.79 11.52 -12.70
C ASP A 47 0.34 11.00 -12.63
N PRO A 48 0.03 9.75 -13.04
CA PRO A 48 -1.29 9.16 -12.83
C PRO A 48 -1.73 9.14 -11.37
N LEU A 49 -0.83 8.81 -10.43
CA LEU A 49 -1.10 8.81 -9.01
C LEU A 49 -1.47 10.20 -8.51
N MET A 50 -0.61 11.20 -8.75
CA MET A 50 -0.83 12.58 -8.31
C MET A 50 -2.10 13.18 -8.92
N ASN A 51 -2.50 12.76 -10.13
CA ASN A 51 -3.74 13.22 -10.78
C ASN A 51 -5.03 12.73 -10.08
N THR A 52 -4.96 11.75 -9.20
CA THR A 52 -6.11 11.30 -8.37
C THR A 52 -6.33 12.19 -7.16
N LEU A 53 -5.34 12.98 -6.79
CA LEU A 53 -5.33 13.82 -5.59
C LEU A 53 -5.83 15.25 -5.87
N THR A 54 -6.21 15.92 -4.79
CA THR A 54 -6.41 17.38 -4.78
C THR A 54 -5.08 18.12 -4.98
N ALA A 55 -5.12 19.44 -5.19
CA ALA A 55 -3.92 20.26 -5.34
C ALA A 55 -3.04 20.30 -4.07
N GLU A 56 -3.65 20.17 -2.90
CA GLU A 56 -2.99 20.23 -1.59
C GLU A 56 -3.35 18.97 -0.76
N PRO A 57 -2.82 17.79 -1.14
CA PRO A 57 -3.14 16.55 -0.43
C PRO A 57 -2.46 16.50 0.94
N VAL A 58 -3.08 15.78 1.88
CA VAL A 58 -2.52 15.55 3.22
C VAL A 58 -2.52 14.06 3.52
N TYR A 59 -1.37 13.54 3.92
CA TYR A 59 -1.20 12.13 4.28
C TYR A 59 -0.84 11.99 5.75
N HIS A 60 -1.46 11.05 6.43
CA HIS A 60 -1.13 10.70 7.80
C HIS A 60 -0.74 9.23 7.88
N PHE A 61 0.44 8.95 8.39
CA PHE A 61 0.91 7.59 8.67
C PHE A 61 0.90 7.35 10.18
N TRP A 62 -0.02 6.51 10.64
CA TRP A 62 -0.20 6.20 12.05
C TRP A 62 0.45 4.86 12.39
N ARG A 63 1.30 4.83 13.45
CA ARG A 63 1.94 3.61 13.96
C ARG A 63 2.90 2.91 12.97
N VAL A 64 3.47 3.62 12.03
CA VAL A 64 4.55 3.10 11.17
C VAL A 64 5.87 3.05 11.95
N SER A 65 6.03 3.98 12.89
CA SER A 65 7.17 4.09 13.81
C SER A 65 6.69 4.65 15.16
N ASP A 66 7.60 4.95 16.06
CA ASP A 66 7.29 5.63 17.34
C ASP A 66 6.75 7.05 17.14
N VAL A 67 6.95 7.63 15.95
CA VAL A 67 6.47 8.95 15.56
C VAL A 67 5.55 8.84 14.35
N ASN A 68 4.34 9.41 14.47
CA ASN A 68 3.43 9.55 13.34
C ASN A 68 4.04 10.50 12.30
N MET A 69 3.95 10.13 11.02
CA MET A 69 4.43 10.95 9.92
C MET A 69 3.26 11.67 9.26
N ILE A 70 3.43 12.94 8.96
CA ILE A 70 2.46 13.76 8.21
C ILE A 70 3.17 14.32 6.99
N LEU A 71 2.55 14.22 5.82
CA LEU A 71 2.99 14.87 4.58
C LEU A 71 1.94 15.90 4.18
N ASN A 72 2.36 17.14 3.96
CA ASN A 72 1.47 18.25 3.65
C ASN A 72 1.76 18.83 2.27
N GLY A 73 0.74 18.84 1.42
CA GLY A 73 0.77 19.43 0.10
C GLY A 73 1.46 18.59 -0.96
N TYR A 74 1.34 19.07 -2.19
CA TYR A 74 1.79 18.37 -3.39
C TYR A 74 3.28 18.00 -3.36
N GLU A 75 4.13 18.92 -2.92
CA GLU A 75 5.60 18.73 -2.98
C GLU A 75 6.06 17.61 -2.04
N GLU A 76 5.55 17.55 -0.80
CA GLU A 76 5.95 16.52 0.16
C GLU A 76 5.43 15.14 -0.28
N VAL A 77 4.17 15.06 -0.73
CA VAL A 77 3.57 13.82 -1.19
C VAL A 77 4.23 13.30 -2.46
N SER A 78 4.47 14.16 -3.46
CA SER A 78 5.14 13.74 -4.70
C SER A 78 6.59 13.32 -4.47
N SER A 79 7.31 14.00 -3.56
CA SER A 79 8.67 13.63 -3.18
C SER A 79 8.70 12.28 -2.46
N PHE A 80 7.74 12.01 -1.57
CA PHE A 80 7.60 10.73 -0.91
C PHE A 80 7.43 9.58 -1.92
N TYR A 81 6.48 9.70 -2.86
CA TYR A 81 6.25 8.69 -3.88
C TYR A 81 7.44 8.53 -4.84
N SER A 82 8.06 9.64 -5.25
CA SER A 82 9.26 9.60 -6.09
C SER A 82 10.40 8.80 -5.42
N ASN A 83 10.63 9.04 -4.13
CA ASN A 83 11.63 8.29 -3.37
C ASN A 83 11.24 6.82 -3.20
N MET A 84 9.96 6.53 -2.93
CA MET A 84 9.46 5.17 -2.83
C MET A 84 9.67 4.39 -4.12
N PHE A 85 9.35 4.97 -5.29
CA PHE A 85 9.52 4.35 -6.59
C PHE A 85 11.00 4.15 -6.98
N GLN A 86 11.87 5.10 -6.64
CA GLN A 86 13.31 4.97 -6.88
C GLN A 86 13.95 3.83 -6.07
N ASN A 87 13.37 3.51 -4.91
CA ASN A 87 13.86 2.46 -4.02
C ASN A 87 13.08 1.14 -4.15
N GLY A 88 12.15 1.03 -5.11
CA GLY A 88 11.35 -0.17 -5.34
C GLY A 88 10.36 -0.51 -4.23
N GLY A 89 9.95 0.50 -3.45
CA GLY A 89 9.00 0.34 -2.35
C GLY A 89 7.54 0.19 -2.78
N GLU A 90 7.24 0.42 -4.06
CA GLU A 90 5.89 0.38 -4.63
C GLU A 90 5.33 -1.03 -4.81
N GLN A 91 6.18 -2.06 -4.70
CA GLN A 91 5.77 -3.43 -4.98
C GLN A 91 5.19 -4.12 -3.73
N PHE A 92 4.02 -3.69 -3.32
CA PHE A 92 3.27 -4.30 -2.23
C PHE A 92 1.88 -4.76 -2.69
N GLU A 93 1.27 -5.70 -1.98
CA GLU A 93 -0.11 -6.13 -2.21
C GLU A 93 -1.00 -5.65 -1.06
N VAL A 94 -2.11 -4.99 -1.39
CA VAL A 94 -3.19 -4.71 -0.44
C VAL A 94 -4.28 -5.77 -0.62
N VAL A 95 -4.43 -6.66 0.35
CA VAL A 95 -5.49 -7.67 0.39
C VAL A 95 -6.70 -7.08 1.10
N THR A 96 -7.57 -6.42 0.36
CA THR A 96 -8.76 -5.77 0.91
C THR A 96 -9.81 -6.79 1.32
N LYS A 97 -10.29 -6.71 2.57
CA LYS A 97 -11.36 -7.54 3.13
C LYS A 97 -12.70 -6.81 3.23
N ARG A 98 -12.65 -5.51 3.50
CA ARG A 98 -13.82 -4.66 3.68
C ARG A 98 -13.62 -3.34 2.99
N ILE A 99 -14.66 -2.89 2.30
CA ILE A 99 -14.74 -1.59 1.66
C ILE A 99 -16.00 -0.92 2.17
N ILE A 100 -15.86 0.28 2.71
CA ILE A 100 -16.96 1.16 3.12
C ILE A 100 -16.85 2.42 2.25
N VAL A 101 -17.95 2.84 1.64
CA VAL A 101 -18.02 4.04 0.84
C VAL A 101 -19.22 4.87 1.28
N ASN A 102 -19.02 6.16 1.40
CA ASN A 102 -20.08 7.15 1.63
C ASN A 102 -19.77 8.44 0.83
N ASP A 103 -20.52 9.51 1.09
CA ASP A 103 -20.35 10.78 0.38
C ASP A 103 -19.06 11.53 0.74
N ASP A 104 -18.38 11.16 1.80
CA ASP A 104 -17.16 11.81 2.28
C ASP A 104 -15.88 11.09 1.87
N GLY A 105 -16.00 9.85 1.31
CA GLY A 105 -14.83 9.08 0.88
C GLY A 105 -15.00 7.56 0.97
N VAL A 106 -13.86 6.89 1.00
CA VAL A 106 -13.77 5.42 1.04
C VAL A 106 -12.92 5.00 2.25
N ILE A 107 -13.25 3.86 2.84
CA ILE A 107 -12.40 3.17 3.82
C ILE A 107 -12.11 1.77 3.29
N THR A 108 -10.84 1.42 3.24
CA THR A 108 -10.39 0.06 2.96
C THR A 108 -9.77 -0.55 4.20
N GLU A 109 -10.19 -1.77 4.53
CA GLU A 109 -9.64 -2.58 5.63
C GLU A 109 -9.15 -3.90 5.09
N GLY A 110 -7.96 -4.30 5.49
CA GLY A 110 -7.39 -5.56 5.07
C GLY A 110 -5.97 -5.77 5.58
N LYS A 111 -5.11 -6.24 4.72
CA LYS A 111 -3.70 -6.45 5.01
C LYS A 111 -2.84 -5.90 3.90
N VAL A 112 -1.68 -5.36 4.25
CA VAL A 112 -0.61 -5.05 3.32
C VAL A 112 0.49 -6.10 3.43
N LYS A 113 0.96 -6.57 2.28
CA LYS A 113 2.08 -7.50 2.16
C LYS A 113 3.21 -6.85 1.35
N GLN A 114 4.44 -7.07 1.78
CA GLN A 114 5.63 -6.61 1.07
C GLN A 114 6.77 -7.61 1.24
N VAL A 115 7.57 -7.82 0.19
CA VAL A 115 8.75 -8.68 0.22
C VAL A 115 9.99 -7.83 0.46
N TYR A 116 10.87 -8.33 1.31
CA TYR A 116 12.16 -7.73 1.64
C TYR A 116 13.27 -8.74 1.38
N THR A 117 14.40 -8.27 0.86
CA THR A 117 15.63 -9.04 0.85
C THR A 117 16.28 -9.02 2.24
N LYS A 118 17.12 -9.99 2.51
CA LYS A 118 17.94 -10.01 3.73
C LYS A 118 18.77 -8.73 3.88
N ASP A 119 19.28 -8.22 2.77
CA ASP A 119 20.11 -7.01 2.79
C ASP A 119 19.29 -5.76 3.07
N ASN A 120 18.07 -5.63 2.50
CA ASN A 120 17.16 -4.54 2.87
C ASN A 120 16.82 -4.55 4.36
N LEU A 121 16.50 -5.73 4.92
CA LEU A 121 16.18 -5.85 6.34
C LEU A 121 17.35 -5.42 7.23
N LYS A 122 18.59 -5.78 6.85
CA LYS A 122 19.80 -5.34 7.57
C LYS A 122 19.98 -3.83 7.51
N LEU A 123 19.76 -3.22 6.33
CA LEU A 123 19.82 -1.75 6.18
C LEU A 123 18.76 -1.04 7.04
N MET A 124 17.59 -1.67 7.24
CA MET A 124 16.52 -1.19 8.12
C MET A 124 16.80 -1.47 9.62
N GLY A 125 17.95 -2.04 9.97
CA GLY A 125 18.33 -2.36 11.35
C GLY A 125 17.69 -3.64 11.91
N VAL A 126 17.05 -4.44 11.06
CA VAL A 126 16.53 -5.76 11.44
C VAL A 126 17.67 -6.76 11.46
N THR A 127 17.98 -7.32 12.64
CA THR A 127 19.14 -8.18 12.86
C THR A 127 18.71 -9.57 13.34
N THR A 128 19.69 -10.52 13.37
CA THR A 128 19.51 -11.86 13.94
C THR A 128 19.07 -11.88 15.39
N ASP A 129 19.42 -10.84 16.17
CA ASP A 129 18.96 -10.69 17.54
C ASP A 129 17.44 -10.40 17.60
N THR A 130 16.91 -9.76 16.54
CA THR A 130 15.49 -9.49 16.38
C THR A 130 14.75 -10.71 15.80
N PHE A 131 15.38 -11.43 14.86
CA PHE A 131 14.81 -12.63 14.21
C PHE A 131 15.89 -13.70 14.01
N SER A 132 15.86 -14.73 14.86
CA SER A 132 16.84 -15.85 14.83
C SER A 132 16.89 -16.61 13.51
N GLU A 133 15.85 -16.52 12.68
CA GLU A 133 15.73 -17.22 11.41
C GLU A 133 16.22 -16.40 10.20
N ILE A 134 16.57 -15.12 10.38
CA ILE A 134 16.92 -14.22 9.26
C ILE A 134 18.16 -14.67 8.48
N ASP A 135 19.04 -15.47 9.09
CA ASP A 135 20.24 -15.97 8.44
C ASP A 135 19.98 -17.13 7.46
N ASN A 136 18.81 -17.76 7.55
CA ASN A 136 18.48 -18.97 6.80
C ASN A 136 17.66 -18.71 5.52
N SER A 137 17.14 -17.50 5.33
CA SER A 137 16.37 -17.14 4.15
C SER A 137 16.86 -15.85 3.51
N ASN A 138 16.79 -15.76 2.18
CA ASN A 138 17.15 -14.55 1.43
C ASN A 138 15.98 -13.59 1.28
N LEU A 139 14.74 -14.09 1.37
CA LEU A 139 13.51 -13.32 1.16
C LEU A 139 12.55 -13.47 2.33
N TRP A 140 11.89 -12.37 2.65
CA TRP A 140 10.98 -12.26 3.79
C TRP A 140 9.73 -11.50 3.39
N LEU A 141 8.57 -12.01 3.78
CA LEU A 141 7.26 -11.41 3.55
C LEU A 141 6.73 -10.82 4.86
N SER A 142 6.45 -9.52 4.87
CA SER A 142 5.56 -8.92 5.88
C SER A 142 4.09 -9.10 5.48
N ASN A 143 3.20 -9.18 6.45
CA ASN A 143 1.76 -9.33 6.23
C ASN A 143 0.98 -8.68 7.38
N THR A 144 0.80 -7.38 7.29
CA THR A 144 0.38 -6.50 8.38
C THR A 144 -1.06 -6.02 8.19
N GLN A 145 -1.81 -5.90 9.29
CA GLN A 145 -3.14 -5.29 9.29
C GLN A 145 -3.05 -3.82 8.86
N LEU A 146 -3.90 -3.44 7.90
CA LEU A 146 -3.96 -2.10 7.32
C LEU A 146 -5.40 -1.60 7.27
N ILE A 147 -5.60 -0.35 7.68
CA ILE A 147 -6.78 0.44 7.36
C ILE A 147 -6.30 1.72 6.69
N THR A 148 -6.89 2.06 5.55
CA THR A 148 -6.70 3.36 4.91
C THR A 148 -8.04 4.05 4.79
N VAL A 149 -8.12 5.28 5.28
CA VAL A 149 -9.23 6.20 5.03
C VAL A 149 -8.82 7.12 3.89
N TRP A 150 -9.67 7.20 2.89
CA TRP A 150 -9.51 7.96 1.66
C TRP A 150 -10.55 9.09 1.63
N PRO A 151 -10.30 10.23 2.28
CA PRO A 151 -11.25 11.34 2.25
C PRO A 151 -11.29 11.95 0.86
N SER A 152 -12.46 12.46 0.46
CA SER A 152 -12.66 13.09 -0.85
C SER A 152 -13.19 14.51 -0.72
N ASP A 153 -12.88 15.34 -1.70
CA ASP A 153 -13.44 16.66 -1.86
C ASP A 153 -14.77 16.62 -2.64
N PRO A 154 -15.48 17.77 -2.78
CA PRO A 154 -16.71 17.85 -3.56
C PRO A 154 -16.55 17.50 -5.05
N ASP A 155 -15.37 17.63 -5.61
CA ASP A 155 -15.02 17.28 -6.99
C ASP A 155 -14.62 15.81 -7.16
N LEU A 156 -14.75 15.01 -6.07
CA LEU A 156 -14.44 13.57 -5.99
C LEU A 156 -12.96 13.22 -6.17
N LYS A 157 -12.08 14.19 -5.90
CA LYS A 157 -10.64 13.96 -5.78
C LYS A 157 -10.29 13.52 -4.36
N LEU A 158 -9.25 12.70 -4.23
CA LEU A 158 -8.78 12.26 -2.93
C LEU A 158 -8.03 13.40 -2.25
N VAL A 159 -8.43 13.72 -1.04
CA VAL A 159 -7.76 14.75 -0.22
C VAL A 159 -6.41 14.23 0.32
N GLY A 160 -6.24 12.92 0.35
CA GLY A 160 -5.04 12.23 0.80
C GLY A 160 -5.38 10.87 1.39
N GLU A 161 -4.54 10.43 2.31
CA GLU A 161 -4.69 9.15 2.99
C GLU A 161 -4.44 9.25 4.49
N ASP A 162 -5.34 8.67 5.28
CA ASP A 162 -5.08 8.36 6.68
C ASP A 162 -4.79 6.85 6.80
N ILE A 163 -3.53 6.51 7.02
CA ILE A 163 -3.02 5.13 6.99
C ILE A 163 -2.78 4.65 8.43
N TYR A 164 -3.45 3.55 8.80
CA TYR A 164 -3.37 2.97 10.13
C TYR A 164 -2.83 1.54 10.07
N PHE A 165 -1.63 1.33 10.63
CA PHE A 165 -1.08 -0.01 10.81
C PHE A 165 -1.54 -0.60 12.14
N GLY A 166 -2.06 -1.82 12.12
CA GLY A 166 -2.48 -2.52 13.33
C GLY A 166 -1.32 -3.03 14.18
N GLU A 167 -0.19 -3.31 13.51
CA GLU A 167 1.04 -3.86 14.10
C GLU A 167 2.26 -3.38 13.31
N ASN A 168 3.45 -3.49 13.90
CA ASN A 168 4.68 -3.18 13.18
C ASN A 168 4.92 -4.23 12.07
N PRO A 169 5.08 -3.83 10.78
CA PRO A 169 5.34 -4.76 9.69
C PRO A 169 6.54 -5.70 9.93
N MET A 170 7.58 -5.22 10.60
CA MET A 170 8.78 -6.00 10.88
C MET A 170 8.56 -7.13 11.87
N GLU A 171 7.51 -7.07 12.70
CA GLU A 171 7.13 -8.15 13.63
C GLU A 171 6.34 -9.27 12.95
N THR A 172 5.90 -9.06 11.71
CA THR A 172 5.10 -10.04 10.94
C THR A 172 5.93 -10.86 9.94
N LEU A 173 7.22 -10.59 9.83
CA LEU A 173 8.11 -11.18 8.85
C LEU A 173 8.12 -12.71 8.91
N LYS A 174 7.99 -13.34 7.73
CA LYS A 174 8.11 -14.79 7.53
C LYS A 174 8.96 -15.08 6.30
N PRO A 175 9.78 -16.14 6.32
CA PRO A 175 10.54 -16.53 5.14
C PRO A 175 9.59 -16.90 3.99
N ILE A 176 10.02 -16.55 2.77
CA ILE A 176 9.30 -16.84 1.52
C ILE A 176 10.30 -17.31 0.46
N ASN A 177 9.86 -18.14 -0.48
CA ASN A 177 10.66 -18.60 -1.60
C ASN A 177 10.36 -17.79 -2.88
N GLU A 178 11.31 -17.75 -3.81
CA GLU A 178 11.16 -17.03 -5.08
C GLU A 178 9.98 -17.57 -5.91
N ASP A 179 9.70 -18.86 -5.88
CA ASP A 179 8.58 -19.47 -6.59
C ASP A 179 7.20 -19.20 -5.99
N GLU A 180 7.14 -18.50 -4.84
CA GLU A 180 5.93 -18.00 -4.20
C GLU A 180 5.62 -16.53 -4.54
N ILE A 181 6.47 -15.91 -5.40
CA ILE A 181 6.39 -14.51 -5.87
C ILE A 181 6.09 -14.51 -7.36
N PRO A 182 5.27 -13.57 -7.89
CA PRO A 182 5.01 -13.49 -9.32
C PRO A 182 6.27 -13.15 -10.13
N ASP A 183 6.40 -13.68 -11.35
CA ASP A 183 7.54 -13.44 -12.24
C ASP A 183 7.79 -11.96 -12.57
N TYR A 184 6.74 -11.12 -12.49
CA TYR A 184 6.86 -9.68 -12.75
C TYR A 184 7.35 -8.88 -11.53
N TYR A 185 7.36 -9.48 -10.33
CA TYR A 185 7.79 -8.84 -9.09
C TYR A 185 9.30 -8.61 -9.12
N LYS A 186 9.73 -7.37 -8.93
CA LYS A 186 11.15 -7.03 -8.90
C LYS A 186 11.63 -7.08 -7.46
N ILE A 187 12.54 -7.99 -7.17
CA ILE A 187 13.23 -8.08 -5.90
C ILE A 187 14.41 -7.10 -5.96
N ASN A 188 14.34 -6.00 -5.19
CA ASN A 188 15.36 -4.96 -5.14
C ASN A 188 16.26 -5.14 -3.92
#